data_9bf7201d7377161fb2edde1fde0f797e
#
_entry.id   9bf7201d7377161fb2edde1fde0f797e
#
_cell.length_a   1.000
_cell.length_b   1.000
_cell.length_c   1.000
_cell.angle_alpha   90.00
_cell.angle_beta   90.00
_cell.angle_gamma   90.00
#
_symmetry.space_group_name_H-M   'P 1'
#
loop_
_entity.id
_entity.type
_entity.pdbx_description
1 polymer ?
#
loop_
_entity_poly.entity_id
_entity_poly.type
_entity_poly.pdbx_seq_one_letter_code
_entity_poly.pdbx_strand_id
1 'polypeptide(L)'
;MPLVPLRPVLDATVKYGYAQGAFNVNAVAQAEAVIAVHEMFRSPAILQGADLANAFMGGRVDFANGTLEDKKKGARNIAEAVKKFAEQSPIPVVLHLDHGKNFDSCVAAIEGGYTSVMIDGSSLPFEEN
;
A
#
# COMPACT_ATOMS: atom_id res chain seq x y z
N MET A 1 -10.55 -0.29 -12.93
CA MET A 1 -9.38 0.42 -13.55
C MET A 1 -8.09 -0.21 -13.03
N PRO A 2 -6.95 -0.15 -13.75
CA PRO A 2 -5.67 -0.57 -13.17
C PRO A 2 -5.30 0.32 -11.97
N LEU A 3 -4.36 -0.14 -11.14
CA LEU A 3 -3.80 0.67 -10.07
C LEU A 3 -3.19 1.96 -10.63
N VAL A 4 -3.37 3.06 -9.90
CA VAL A 4 -2.87 4.38 -10.29
C VAL A 4 -1.79 4.88 -9.32
N PRO A 5 -0.87 5.75 -9.76
CA PRO A 5 0.07 6.42 -8.86
C PRO A 5 -0.66 7.28 -7.82
N LEU A 6 -0.02 7.48 -6.65
CA LEU A 6 -0.59 8.27 -5.56
C LEU A 6 -0.76 9.76 -5.93
N ARG A 7 0.17 10.33 -6.70
CA ARG A 7 0.22 11.76 -6.95
C ARG A 7 -1.07 12.38 -7.51
N PRO A 8 -1.71 11.83 -8.55
CA PRO A 8 -2.97 12.40 -9.05
C PRO A 8 -4.08 12.46 -8.00
N VAL A 9 -4.12 11.49 -7.07
CA VAL A 9 -5.09 11.48 -5.97
C VAL A 9 -4.80 12.61 -4.98
N LEU A 10 -3.53 12.80 -4.61
CA LEU A 10 -3.13 13.89 -3.71
C LEU A 10 -3.26 15.28 -4.36
N ASP A 11 -2.94 15.42 -5.62
CA ASP A 11 -3.13 16.69 -6.34
C ASP A 11 -4.61 17.12 -6.31
N ALA A 12 -5.55 16.16 -6.38
CA ALA A 12 -6.97 16.44 -6.23
C ALA A 12 -7.32 16.89 -4.80
N THR A 13 -6.74 16.30 -3.76
CA THR A 13 -6.98 16.74 -2.37
C THR A 13 -6.54 18.18 -2.15
N VAL A 14 -5.39 18.56 -2.68
CA VAL A 14 -4.87 19.95 -2.60
C VAL A 14 -5.78 20.89 -3.37
N LYS A 15 -6.15 20.53 -4.60
CA LYS A 15 -6.98 21.39 -5.48
C LYS A 15 -8.35 21.66 -4.90
N TYR A 16 -8.99 20.67 -4.27
CA TYR A 16 -10.36 20.74 -3.82
C TYR A 16 -10.51 20.88 -2.29
N GLY A 17 -9.42 20.90 -1.54
CA GLY A 17 -9.42 21.17 -0.10
C GLY A 17 -10.06 20.07 0.74
N TYR A 18 -9.77 18.79 0.47
CA TYR A 18 -10.25 17.65 1.27
C TYR A 18 -9.12 16.71 1.68
N ALA A 19 -9.37 15.86 2.68
CA ALA A 19 -8.46 14.81 3.08
C ALA A 19 -8.86 13.46 2.46
N GLN A 20 -7.89 12.67 2.01
CA GLN A 20 -8.08 11.32 1.54
C GLN A 20 -7.58 10.33 2.58
N GLY A 21 -8.45 9.43 3.03
CA GLY A 21 -8.06 8.35 3.94
C GLY A 21 -7.22 7.29 3.23
N ALA A 22 -6.30 6.66 3.98
CA ALA A 22 -5.51 5.53 3.56
C ALA A 22 -5.69 4.37 4.55
N PHE A 23 -5.87 3.15 4.05
CA PHE A 23 -6.36 2.02 4.84
C PHE A 23 -5.44 0.81 4.72
N ASN A 24 -5.03 0.26 5.88
CA ASN A 24 -4.16 -0.90 5.92
C ASN A 24 -4.85 -2.17 5.39
N VAL A 25 -4.10 -2.98 4.66
CA VAL A 25 -4.50 -4.27 4.15
C VAL A 25 -3.60 -5.34 4.74
N ASN A 26 -4.13 -6.11 5.69
CA ASN A 26 -3.48 -7.25 6.31
C ASN A 26 -4.15 -8.58 5.94
N ALA A 27 -5.23 -8.52 5.15
CA ALA A 27 -5.95 -9.67 4.63
C ALA A 27 -6.65 -9.31 3.32
N VAL A 28 -6.85 -10.30 2.45
CA VAL A 28 -7.52 -10.12 1.14
C VAL A 28 -8.92 -9.53 1.28
N ALA A 29 -9.68 -9.97 2.29
CA ALA A 29 -11.03 -9.47 2.55
C ALA A 29 -11.05 -7.97 2.90
N GLN A 30 -9.98 -7.43 3.51
CA GLN A 30 -9.89 -5.99 3.78
C GLN A 30 -9.72 -5.20 2.49
N ALA A 31 -8.92 -5.70 1.53
CA ALA A 31 -8.78 -5.03 0.23
C ALA A 31 -10.12 -4.95 -0.50
N GLU A 32 -10.88 -6.03 -0.53
CA GLU A 32 -12.21 -6.07 -1.12
C GLU A 32 -13.16 -5.07 -0.45
N ALA A 33 -13.24 -5.10 0.88
CA ALA A 33 -14.12 -4.23 1.65
C ALA A 33 -13.78 -2.74 1.48
N VAL A 34 -12.50 -2.37 1.51
CA VAL A 34 -12.07 -0.98 1.32
C VAL A 34 -12.47 -0.49 -0.07
N ILE A 35 -12.19 -1.25 -1.13
CA ILE A 35 -12.55 -0.85 -2.49
C ILE A 35 -14.07 -0.74 -2.63
N ALA A 36 -14.84 -1.72 -2.15
CA ALA A 36 -16.30 -1.71 -2.24
C ALA A 36 -16.93 -0.49 -1.54
N VAL A 37 -16.45 -0.13 -0.35
CA VAL A 37 -16.93 1.07 0.36
C VAL A 37 -16.61 2.35 -0.43
N HIS A 38 -15.38 2.47 -0.97
CA HIS A 38 -15.00 3.65 -1.76
C HIS A 38 -15.80 3.75 -3.07
N GLU A 39 -16.16 2.62 -3.69
CA GLU A 39 -17.07 2.61 -4.84
C GLU A 39 -18.45 3.20 -4.51
N MET A 40 -19.02 2.83 -3.36
CA MET A 40 -20.31 3.35 -2.91
C MET A 40 -20.30 4.89 -2.80
N PHE A 41 -19.19 5.47 -2.38
CA PHE A 41 -19.01 6.92 -2.25
C PHE A 41 -18.38 7.57 -3.48
N ARG A 42 -18.07 6.81 -4.54
CA ARG A 42 -17.37 7.29 -5.74
C ARG A 42 -16.08 8.05 -5.40
N SER A 43 -15.36 7.58 -4.40
CA SER A 43 -14.13 8.16 -3.86
C SER A 43 -12.92 7.34 -4.30
N PRO A 44 -11.77 7.97 -4.61
CA PRO A 44 -10.51 7.23 -4.76
C PRO A 44 -10.20 6.40 -3.51
N ALA A 45 -9.56 5.26 -3.66
CA ALA A 45 -9.12 4.43 -2.54
C ALA A 45 -7.58 4.39 -2.47
N ILE A 46 -7.02 4.60 -1.27
CA ILE A 46 -5.61 4.36 -0.97
C ILE A 46 -5.54 3.17 -0.02
N LEU A 47 -5.01 2.06 -0.51
CA LEU A 47 -4.75 0.87 0.28
C LEU A 47 -3.27 0.83 0.65
N GLN A 48 -2.97 0.46 1.88
CA GLN A 48 -1.60 0.45 2.40
C GLN A 48 -1.18 -0.97 2.80
N GLY A 49 0.01 -1.38 2.36
CA GLY A 49 0.71 -2.51 2.92
C GLY A 49 1.92 -2.00 3.70
N ALA A 50 1.87 -2.07 5.03
CA ALA A 50 3.03 -1.76 5.85
C ALA A 50 4.11 -2.83 5.71
N ASP A 51 5.36 -2.48 6.05
CA ASP A 51 6.51 -3.40 5.95
C ASP A 51 6.29 -4.71 6.73
N LEU A 52 5.66 -4.61 7.93
CA LEU A 52 5.28 -5.77 8.74
C LEU A 52 4.13 -6.57 8.13
N ALA A 53 3.17 -5.90 7.49
CA ALA A 53 2.07 -6.57 6.79
C ALA A 53 2.59 -7.37 5.59
N ASN A 54 3.58 -6.84 4.88
CA ASN A 54 4.25 -7.56 3.80
C ASN A 54 4.90 -8.85 4.32
N ALA A 55 5.63 -8.80 5.44
CA ALA A 55 6.23 -10.01 6.02
C ALA A 55 5.16 -11.05 6.42
N PHE A 56 4.08 -10.61 7.05
CA PHE A 56 2.95 -11.48 7.43
C PHE A 56 2.27 -12.11 6.22
N MET A 57 1.94 -11.32 5.22
CA MET A 57 1.29 -11.79 3.99
C MET A 57 2.23 -12.65 3.11
N GLY A 58 3.53 -12.60 3.36
CA GLY A 58 4.52 -13.53 2.82
C GLY A 58 4.51 -14.92 3.48
N GLY A 59 3.76 -15.06 4.57
CA GLY A 59 3.62 -16.30 5.34
C GLY A 59 4.49 -16.35 6.60
N ARG A 60 5.11 -15.23 7.00
CA ARG A 60 5.93 -15.16 8.22
C ARG A 60 5.04 -14.92 9.45
N VAL A 61 4.89 -15.93 10.31
CA VAL A 61 4.11 -15.79 11.56
C VAL A 61 4.78 -14.80 12.51
N ASP A 62 6.10 -14.89 12.69
CA ASP A 62 6.90 -13.88 13.39
C ASP A 62 7.27 -12.74 12.43
N PHE A 63 6.29 -11.95 12.08
CA PHE A 63 6.40 -10.88 11.07
C PHE A 63 7.30 -9.71 11.52
N ALA A 64 7.53 -9.56 12.83
CA ALA A 64 8.45 -8.54 13.34
C ALA A 64 9.90 -8.83 12.91
N ASN A 65 10.24 -10.12 12.75
CA ASN A 65 11.53 -10.61 12.28
C ASN A 65 11.46 -11.13 10.83
N GLY A 66 10.56 -10.57 10.02
CA GLY A 66 10.41 -10.94 8.61
C GLY A 66 11.64 -10.60 7.78
N THR A 67 12.07 -11.57 6.96
CA THR A 67 13.19 -11.39 6.01
C THR A 67 12.75 -10.54 4.82
N LEU A 68 13.72 -10.05 4.03
CA LEU A 68 13.43 -9.35 2.78
C LEU A 68 12.63 -10.24 1.81
N GLU A 69 12.92 -11.53 1.75
CA GLU A 69 12.18 -12.48 0.90
C GLU A 69 10.73 -12.66 1.35
N ASP A 70 10.46 -12.71 2.66
CA ASP A 70 9.11 -12.74 3.20
C ASP A 70 8.34 -11.47 2.76
N LYS A 71 8.98 -10.30 2.86
CA LYS A 71 8.41 -9.02 2.46
C LYS A 71 8.15 -8.94 0.96
N LYS A 72 9.08 -9.39 0.12
CA LYS A 72 8.90 -9.47 -1.35
C LYS A 72 7.72 -10.33 -1.73
N LYS A 73 7.64 -11.52 -1.14
CA LYS A 73 6.53 -12.45 -1.36
C LYS A 73 5.20 -11.84 -0.93
N GLY A 74 5.17 -11.24 0.26
CA GLY A 74 3.97 -10.60 0.78
C GLY A 74 3.53 -9.38 -0.02
N ALA A 75 4.46 -8.55 -0.47
CA ALA A 75 4.16 -7.43 -1.34
C ALA A 75 3.46 -7.88 -2.64
N ARG A 76 3.94 -8.97 -3.26
CA ARG A 76 3.28 -9.56 -4.42
C ARG A 76 1.88 -10.07 -4.09
N ASN A 77 1.73 -10.81 -2.99
CA ASN A 77 0.44 -11.35 -2.57
C ASN A 77 -0.60 -10.25 -2.32
N ILE A 78 -0.19 -9.16 -1.66
CA ILE A 78 -1.07 -7.99 -1.44
C ILE A 78 -1.38 -7.32 -2.77
N ALA A 79 -0.38 -7.07 -3.61
CA ALA A 79 -0.57 -6.40 -4.90
C ALA A 79 -1.49 -7.19 -5.83
N GLU A 80 -1.34 -8.51 -5.91
CA GLU A 80 -2.22 -9.38 -6.69
C GLU A 80 -3.67 -9.33 -6.17
N ALA A 81 -3.86 -9.39 -4.84
CA ALA A 81 -5.17 -9.29 -4.23
C ALA A 81 -5.85 -7.95 -4.53
N VAL A 82 -5.13 -6.84 -4.30
CA VAL A 82 -5.65 -5.49 -4.55
C VAL A 82 -5.94 -5.27 -6.04
N LYS A 83 -5.03 -5.69 -6.91
CA LYS A 83 -5.17 -5.57 -8.37
C LYS A 83 -6.41 -6.27 -8.89
N LYS A 84 -6.70 -7.47 -8.39
CA LYS A 84 -7.89 -8.23 -8.77
C LYS A 84 -9.18 -7.43 -8.58
N PHE A 85 -9.32 -6.73 -7.44
CA PHE A 85 -10.49 -5.90 -7.17
C PHE A 85 -10.43 -4.55 -7.89
N ALA A 86 -9.25 -3.93 -7.94
CA ALA A 86 -9.06 -2.64 -8.60
C ALA A 86 -9.36 -2.68 -10.10
N GLU A 87 -9.02 -3.77 -10.81
CA GLU A 87 -9.29 -3.92 -12.23
C GLU A 87 -10.78 -3.93 -12.57
N GLN A 88 -11.62 -4.40 -11.65
CA GLN A 88 -13.07 -4.44 -11.80
C GLN A 88 -13.74 -3.14 -11.33
N SER A 89 -13.00 -2.31 -10.62
CA SER A 89 -13.52 -1.09 -9.98
C SER A 89 -13.53 0.10 -10.93
N PRO A 90 -14.57 0.95 -10.90
CA PRO A 90 -14.61 2.21 -11.66
C PRO A 90 -13.83 3.36 -11.03
N ILE A 91 -13.39 3.21 -9.77
CA ILE A 91 -12.65 4.26 -9.04
C ILE A 91 -11.13 4.11 -9.17
N PRO A 92 -10.35 5.19 -9.02
CA PRO A 92 -8.90 5.11 -8.89
C PRO A 92 -8.51 4.39 -7.60
N VAL A 93 -7.61 3.41 -7.70
CA VAL A 93 -7.07 2.66 -6.56
C VAL A 93 -5.55 2.81 -6.53
N VAL A 94 -5.02 3.20 -5.39
CA VAL A 94 -3.58 3.29 -5.11
C VAL A 94 -3.19 2.17 -4.16
N LEU A 95 -2.05 1.54 -4.40
CA LEU A 95 -1.41 0.64 -3.44
C LEU A 95 -0.09 1.27 -2.97
N HIS A 96 -0.03 1.58 -1.68
CA HIS A 96 1.05 2.34 -1.04
C HIS A 96 1.81 1.49 -0.01
N LEU A 97 3.15 1.53 -0.06
CA LEU A 97 3.97 1.04 1.04
C LEU A 97 4.01 2.10 2.14
N ASP A 98 3.52 1.74 3.32
CA ASP A 98 3.54 2.57 4.51
C ASP A 98 4.66 2.12 5.46
N HIS A 99 5.45 3.07 5.97
CA HIS A 99 6.57 2.82 6.87
C HIS A 99 7.60 1.79 6.35
N GLY A 100 8.06 1.93 5.10
CA GLY A 100 9.17 1.12 4.57
C GLY A 100 10.45 1.36 5.39
N LYS A 101 10.99 0.30 6.00
CA LYS A 101 12.10 0.40 6.96
C LYS A 101 13.44 0.78 6.34
N ASN A 102 13.62 0.52 5.05
CA ASN A 102 14.85 0.79 4.32
C ASN A 102 14.60 0.82 2.81
N PHE A 103 15.64 1.14 2.05
CA PHE A 103 15.60 1.18 0.60
C PHE A 103 15.15 -0.14 -0.03
N ASP A 104 15.65 -1.28 0.47
CA ASP A 104 15.33 -2.60 -0.08
C ASP A 104 13.84 -2.95 0.10
N SER A 105 13.21 -2.52 1.21
CA SER A 105 11.77 -2.65 1.41
C SER A 105 10.98 -1.85 0.37
N CYS A 106 11.42 -0.64 0.02
CA CYS A 106 10.80 0.16 -1.02
C CYS A 106 10.93 -0.49 -2.41
N VAL A 107 12.12 -0.99 -2.74
CA VAL A 107 12.36 -1.72 -3.99
C VAL A 107 11.48 -2.98 -4.06
N ALA A 108 11.43 -3.75 -2.96
CA ALA A 108 10.61 -4.95 -2.88
C ALA A 108 9.11 -4.67 -3.11
N ALA A 109 8.60 -3.56 -2.58
CA ALA A 109 7.21 -3.14 -2.79
C ALA A 109 6.95 -2.74 -4.25
N ILE A 110 7.84 -1.96 -4.86
CA ILE A 110 7.71 -1.56 -6.28
C ILE A 110 7.75 -2.79 -7.19
N GLU A 111 8.71 -3.69 -6.99
CA GLU A 111 8.81 -4.94 -7.75
C GLU A 111 7.59 -5.86 -7.51
N GLY A 112 6.98 -5.77 -6.32
CA GLY A 112 5.75 -6.47 -5.97
C GLY A 112 4.50 -5.94 -6.68
N GLY A 113 4.54 -4.70 -7.20
CA GLY A 113 3.42 -4.07 -7.90
C GLY A 113 2.77 -2.89 -7.17
N TYR A 114 3.41 -2.37 -6.13
CA TYR A 114 2.97 -1.15 -5.45
C TYR A 114 3.15 0.07 -6.35
N THR A 115 2.23 1.01 -6.28
CA THR A 115 2.22 2.23 -7.11
C THR A 115 2.70 3.47 -6.38
N SER A 116 3.05 3.31 -5.09
CA SER A 116 3.61 4.36 -4.24
C SER A 116 4.36 3.74 -3.08
N VAL A 117 5.40 4.40 -2.61
CA VAL A 117 6.20 3.96 -1.46
C VAL A 117 6.57 5.15 -0.57
N MET A 118 6.69 4.88 0.73
CA MET A 118 7.25 5.78 1.72
C MET A 118 8.42 5.07 2.41
N ILE A 119 9.57 5.73 2.48
CA ILE A 119 10.68 5.31 3.35
C ILE A 119 10.56 6.03 4.69
N ASP A 120 10.74 5.30 5.79
CA ASP A 120 10.59 5.84 7.14
C ASP A 120 11.93 5.96 7.84
N GLY A 121 12.43 7.19 7.90
CA GLY A 121 13.63 7.56 8.65
C GLY A 121 13.36 8.08 10.06
N SER A 122 12.12 8.05 10.54
CA SER A 122 11.72 8.69 11.82
C SER A 122 12.41 8.13 13.07
N SER A 123 12.98 6.94 12.98
CA SER A 123 13.78 6.33 14.04
C SER A 123 15.26 6.70 14.00
N LEU A 124 15.71 7.40 12.97
CA LEU A 124 17.08 7.84 12.80
C LEU A 124 17.33 9.19 13.50
N PRO A 125 18.59 9.51 13.88
CA PRO A 125 18.97 10.84 14.26
C PRO A 125 18.62 11.87 13.16
N PHE A 126 18.37 13.12 13.55
CA PHE A 126 17.95 14.18 12.60
C PHE A 126 18.93 14.35 11.43
N GLU A 127 20.23 14.22 11.67
CA GLU A 127 21.28 14.38 10.65
C GLU A 127 21.33 13.22 9.65
N GLU A 128 20.71 12.07 9.99
CA GLU A 128 20.68 10.87 9.15
C GLU A 128 19.32 10.69 8.46
N ASN A 129 18.29 11.37 8.94
CA ASN A 129 16.95 11.38 8.38
C ASN A 129 16.86 12.47 7.30
#